data_e3419d60b7f020680cb1fce4b38a4822
#
_entry.id   e3419d60b7f020680cb1fce4b38a4822
#
_cell.length_a   1.000
_cell.length_b   1.000
_cell.length_c   1.000
_cell.angle_alpha   90.00
_cell.angle_beta   90.00
_cell.angle_gamma   90.00
#
_symmetry.space_group_name_H-M   'P 1'
#
loop_
_entity.id
_entity.type
_entity.pdbx_description
1 polymer ?
#
loop_
_entity_poly.entity_id
_entity_poly.type
_entity_poly.pdbx_seq_one_letter_code
_entity_poly.pdbx_strand_id
1 'polypeptide(L)'
;KGVSCHGSAPERGDNAIYKMADILQEVRALNENGDGPSNEIKGLVKMLNPAFNPEHYEDAQFLGRGTCTVSQIFYTSPSRCAVADSCAISVDRRMTAGETWDSCLKEIEALPAVQKYKDDVKVSMYMYDRPSWTGEVYETECYFPTWINKENAAHVQALVDAHHALYGEERIGPDGAMHLRHRPLIDKWTFSTNGVAIQGRYGIPCVGFGPGAESQAHAPNEITWKQDLVTCAALYAAVPGLYKEENKTADAVSYTHLTLPTNSLV
;
A
#
# COMPACT_ATOMS: atom_id res chain seq x y z
N LYS A 1 27.78 -3.16 -2.72
CA LYS A 1 29.10 -2.55 -3.02
C LYS A 1 29.97 -3.55 -3.75
N GLY A 2 30.93 -3.04 -4.49
CA GLY A 2 31.97 -3.81 -5.18
C GLY A 2 33.30 -3.09 -5.14
N VAL A 3 34.29 -3.63 -5.86
CA VAL A 3 35.64 -3.05 -6.01
C VAL A 3 35.93 -2.91 -7.49
N SER A 4 36.14 -1.68 -7.94
CA SER A 4 36.43 -1.40 -9.33
C SER A 4 37.83 -1.81 -9.73
N CYS A 5 38.00 -2.28 -10.95
CA CYS A 5 39.27 -2.50 -11.61
C CYS A 5 39.07 -2.40 -13.13
N HIS A 6 40.15 -2.50 -13.90
CA HIS A 6 40.06 -2.51 -15.34
C HIS A 6 39.36 -3.77 -15.85
N GLY A 7 38.39 -3.60 -16.77
CA GLY A 7 37.55 -4.70 -17.26
C GLY A 7 38.29 -5.84 -17.96
N SER A 8 39.54 -5.64 -18.38
CA SER A 8 40.40 -6.70 -18.93
C SER A 8 41.05 -7.61 -17.87
N ALA A 9 40.95 -7.23 -16.59
CA ALA A 9 41.49 -8.00 -15.46
C ALA A 9 40.46 -8.07 -14.33
N PRO A 10 39.22 -8.64 -14.61
CA PRO A 10 38.10 -8.59 -13.69
C PRO A 10 38.37 -9.33 -12.37
N GLU A 11 39.31 -10.24 -12.34
CA GLU A 11 39.74 -10.99 -11.15
C GLU A 11 40.38 -10.10 -10.08
N ARG A 12 40.77 -8.87 -10.42
CA ARG A 12 41.36 -7.86 -9.49
C ARG A 12 40.32 -7.00 -8.81
N GLY A 13 39.05 -7.14 -9.23
CA GLY A 13 37.91 -6.39 -8.69
C GLY A 13 36.88 -7.29 -8.09
N ASP A 14 35.74 -6.66 -7.72
CA ASP A 14 34.59 -7.35 -7.23
C ASP A 14 33.33 -6.66 -7.80
N ASN A 15 32.62 -7.34 -8.68
CA ASN A 15 31.59 -6.72 -9.49
C ASN A 15 30.25 -6.62 -8.75
N ALA A 16 29.87 -5.38 -8.39
CA ALA A 16 28.62 -5.11 -7.72
C ALA A 16 27.38 -5.51 -8.54
N ILE A 17 27.46 -5.45 -9.88
CA ILE A 17 26.33 -5.88 -10.75
C ILE A 17 26.13 -7.41 -10.66
N TYR A 18 27.20 -8.19 -10.57
CA TYR A 18 27.06 -9.66 -10.44
C TYR A 18 26.46 -10.06 -9.10
N LYS A 19 26.87 -9.40 -8.00
CA LYS A 19 26.22 -9.59 -6.70
C LYS A 19 24.74 -9.23 -6.74
N MET A 20 24.41 -8.11 -7.40
CA MET A 20 23.02 -7.69 -7.55
C MET A 20 22.23 -8.63 -8.45
N ALA A 21 22.83 -9.25 -9.47
CA ALA A 21 22.16 -10.23 -10.32
C ALA A 21 21.70 -11.45 -9.52
N ASP A 22 22.52 -11.95 -8.58
CA ASP A 22 22.13 -13.04 -7.68
C ASP A 22 20.91 -12.61 -6.83
N ILE A 23 20.94 -11.40 -6.25
CA ILE A 23 19.85 -10.88 -5.42
C ILE A 23 18.57 -10.68 -6.26
N LEU A 24 18.69 -10.14 -7.47
CA LEU A 24 17.56 -9.93 -8.38
C LEU A 24 16.82 -11.23 -8.71
N GLN A 25 17.53 -12.34 -8.92
CA GLN A 25 16.92 -13.63 -9.18
C GLN A 25 16.08 -14.11 -7.98
N GLU A 26 16.59 -13.92 -6.76
CA GLU A 26 15.88 -14.30 -5.54
C GLU A 26 14.68 -13.39 -5.26
N VAL A 27 14.82 -12.07 -5.43
CA VAL A 27 13.68 -11.14 -5.32
C VAL A 27 12.59 -11.47 -6.35
N ARG A 28 12.97 -11.78 -7.59
CA ARG A 28 12.05 -12.26 -8.62
C ARG A 28 11.31 -13.52 -8.17
N ALA A 29 12.02 -14.47 -7.59
CA ALA A 29 11.46 -15.72 -7.09
C ALA A 29 10.42 -15.54 -5.99
N LEU A 30 10.47 -14.46 -5.19
CA LEU A 30 9.43 -14.15 -4.20
C LEU A 30 8.03 -13.96 -4.83
N ASN A 31 7.97 -13.46 -6.07
CA ASN A 31 6.70 -13.36 -6.80
C ASN A 31 6.33 -14.62 -7.56
N GLU A 32 7.33 -15.32 -8.12
CA GLU A 32 7.15 -16.39 -9.09
C GLU A 32 7.08 -17.78 -8.45
N ASN A 33 7.69 -17.97 -7.29
CA ASN A 33 7.65 -19.24 -6.53
C ASN A 33 6.26 -19.56 -5.98
N GLY A 34 5.33 -19.30 -6.77
CA GLY A 34 4.00 -19.74 -6.60
C GLY A 34 3.57 -20.44 -7.87
N ASP A 35 4.25 -21.48 -8.29
CA ASP A 35 3.73 -22.47 -9.24
C ASP A 35 2.53 -23.23 -8.66
N GLY A 36 1.98 -22.72 -7.58
CA GLY A 36 0.72 -23.14 -7.03
C GLY A 36 -0.44 -22.70 -7.94
N PRO A 37 -1.48 -23.53 -8.05
CA PRO A 37 -2.56 -23.35 -9.01
C PRO A 37 -3.46 -22.13 -8.72
N SER A 38 -3.36 -21.49 -7.55
CA SER A 38 -4.21 -20.35 -7.22
C SER A 38 -3.47 -19.24 -6.49
N ASN A 39 -4.00 -18.02 -6.58
CA ASN A 39 -3.48 -16.88 -5.82
C ASN A 39 -3.66 -17.06 -4.30
N GLU A 40 -4.65 -17.84 -3.89
CA GLU A 40 -4.88 -18.20 -2.49
C GLU A 40 -3.74 -19.04 -1.92
N ILE A 41 -3.25 -20.04 -2.66
CA ILE A 41 -2.12 -20.87 -2.23
C ILE A 41 -0.84 -20.03 -2.17
N LYS A 42 -0.62 -19.14 -3.12
CA LYS A 42 0.52 -18.21 -3.11
C LYS A 42 0.47 -17.26 -1.91
N GLY A 43 -0.72 -16.78 -1.57
CA GLY A 43 -0.97 -16.01 -0.35
C GLY A 43 -0.69 -16.84 0.91
N LEU A 44 -1.13 -18.09 0.94
CA LEU A 44 -0.90 -19.00 2.05
C LEU A 44 0.59 -19.29 2.28
N VAL A 45 1.35 -19.55 1.23
CA VAL A 45 2.81 -19.76 1.34
C VAL A 45 3.50 -18.53 1.92
N LYS A 46 3.05 -17.35 1.54
CA LYS A 46 3.59 -16.09 2.08
C LYS A 46 3.19 -15.86 3.53
N MET A 47 1.97 -16.21 3.92
CA MET A 47 1.50 -16.20 5.30
C MET A 47 2.22 -17.19 6.21
N LEU A 48 2.85 -18.21 5.66
CA LEU A 48 3.72 -19.14 6.41
C LEU A 48 5.14 -18.58 6.62
N ASN A 49 5.45 -17.39 6.09
CA ASN A 49 6.71 -16.71 6.42
C ASN A 49 6.79 -16.48 7.93
N PRO A 50 7.93 -16.79 8.58
CA PRO A 50 8.12 -16.58 10.03
C PRO A 50 7.86 -15.16 10.52
N ALA A 51 7.92 -14.17 9.61
CA ALA A 51 7.61 -12.77 9.92
C ALA A 51 6.11 -12.44 9.87
N PHE A 52 5.26 -13.37 9.43
CA PHE A 52 3.82 -13.16 9.34
C PHE A 52 3.16 -13.37 10.71
N ASN A 53 2.32 -12.40 11.12
CA ASN A 53 1.53 -12.54 12.33
C ASN A 53 0.25 -13.36 12.06
N PRO A 54 0.11 -14.58 12.65
CA PRO A 54 -1.05 -15.44 12.41
C PRO A 54 -2.40 -14.85 12.89
N GLU A 55 -2.38 -13.85 13.77
CA GLU A 55 -3.61 -13.15 14.20
C GLU A 55 -4.32 -12.42 13.06
N HIS A 56 -3.62 -12.14 11.97
CA HIS A 56 -4.16 -11.47 10.77
C HIS A 56 -4.45 -12.42 9.61
N TYR A 57 -4.58 -13.72 9.88
CA TYR A 57 -4.75 -14.73 8.82
C TYR A 57 -5.98 -14.48 7.94
N GLU A 58 -7.14 -14.22 8.56
CA GLU A 58 -8.39 -13.96 7.82
C GLU A 58 -8.31 -12.66 7.03
N ASP A 59 -7.75 -11.61 7.62
CA ASP A 59 -7.55 -10.32 6.96
C ASP A 59 -6.60 -10.44 5.78
N ALA A 60 -5.54 -11.23 5.91
CA ALA A 60 -4.59 -11.48 4.83
C ALA A 60 -5.21 -12.32 3.71
N GLN A 61 -6.09 -13.27 4.02
CA GLN A 61 -6.86 -13.99 3.00
C GLN A 61 -7.77 -13.04 2.22
N PHE A 62 -8.44 -12.12 2.91
CA PHE A 62 -9.30 -11.13 2.27
C PHE A 62 -8.52 -10.17 1.37
N LEU A 63 -7.40 -9.61 1.84
CA LEU A 63 -6.57 -8.70 1.04
C LEU A 63 -5.80 -9.41 -0.08
N GLY A 64 -5.54 -10.69 0.09
CA GLY A 64 -4.71 -11.47 -0.82
C GLY A 64 -3.21 -11.31 -0.53
N ARG A 65 -2.39 -11.80 -1.43
CA ARG A 65 -0.92 -11.78 -1.26
C ARG A 65 -0.34 -10.39 -1.52
N GLY A 66 0.72 -10.07 -0.79
CA GLY A 66 1.60 -8.97 -1.15
C GLY A 66 2.47 -9.30 -2.38
N THR A 67 3.11 -8.30 -2.96
CA THR A 67 4.03 -8.44 -4.09
C THR A 67 5.35 -7.75 -3.81
N CYS A 68 6.41 -8.19 -4.48
CA CYS A 68 7.74 -7.63 -4.37
C CYS A 68 8.31 -7.41 -5.77
N THR A 69 8.28 -6.18 -6.27
CA THR A 69 8.65 -5.88 -7.65
C THR A 69 9.84 -4.93 -7.69
N VAL A 70 10.89 -5.32 -8.41
CA VAL A 70 12.00 -4.41 -8.70
C VAL A 70 11.52 -3.39 -9.72
N SER A 71 11.49 -2.12 -9.34
CA SER A 71 10.99 -1.02 -10.17
C SER A 71 12.11 -0.22 -10.83
N GLN A 72 13.30 -0.19 -10.24
CA GLN A 72 14.44 0.57 -10.76
C GLN A 72 15.74 -0.13 -10.42
N ILE A 73 16.75 0.09 -11.26
CA ILE A 73 18.12 -0.34 -11.03
C ILE A 73 19.08 0.83 -11.28
N PHE A 74 20.04 0.99 -10.39
CA PHE A 74 21.08 2.02 -10.46
C PHE A 74 22.44 1.35 -10.31
N TYR A 75 23.44 1.86 -11.00
CA TYR A 75 24.82 1.40 -10.83
C TYR A 75 25.79 2.55 -11.02
N THR A 76 26.97 2.38 -10.46
CA THR A 76 28.12 3.25 -10.76
C THR A 76 29.29 2.41 -11.27
N SER A 77 30.07 3.03 -12.11
CA SER A 77 31.33 2.49 -12.61
C SER A 77 32.21 3.68 -13.02
N PRO A 78 33.53 3.65 -12.73
CA PRO A 78 34.44 4.72 -13.14
C PRO A 78 34.48 4.93 -14.66
N SER A 79 34.25 3.88 -15.43
CA SER A 79 34.14 3.93 -16.90
C SER A 79 33.41 2.71 -17.47
N ARG A 80 33.11 2.75 -18.79
CA ARG A 80 32.52 1.62 -19.50
C ARG A 80 33.44 0.40 -19.60
N CYS A 81 34.76 0.60 -19.34
CA CYS A 81 35.76 -0.46 -19.37
C CYS A 81 36.21 -0.89 -17.97
N ALA A 82 35.46 -0.50 -16.92
CA ALA A 82 35.77 -0.83 -15.54
C ALA A 82 34.69 -1.72 -14.93
N VAL A 83 35.07 -2.52 -13.95
CA VAL A 83 34.19 -3.29 -13.09
C VAL A 83 33.35 -2.32 -12.24
N ALA A 84 32.04 -2.57 -12.15
CA ALA A 84 31.12 -1.74 -11.39
C ALA A 84 31.40 -1.82 -9.88
N ASP A 85 31.48 -0.66 -9.23
CA ASP A 85 31.77 -0.50 -7.81
C ASP A 85 30.53 -0.36 -6.94
N SER A 86 29.36 -0.08 -7.53
CA SER A 86 28.08 -0.14 -6.84
C SER A 86 26.96 -0.61 -7.76
N CYS A 87 25.94 -1.21 -7.14
CA CYS A 87 24.65 -1.46 -7.76
C CYS A 87 23.55 -1.37 -6.70
N ALA A 88 22.45 -0.71 -7.03
CA ALA A 88 21.30 -0.58 -6.16
C ALA A 88 20.01 -0.84 -6.93
N ILE A 89 18.99 -1.29 -6.23
CA ILE A 89 17.64 -1.47 -6.76
C ILE A 89 16.63 -0.78 -5.87
N SER A 90 15.56 -0.28 -6.48
CA SER A 90 14.34 0.09 -5.77
C SER A 90 13.34 -1.04 -5.89
N VAL A 91 12.70 -1.37 -4.78
CA VAL A 91 11.70 -2.43 -4.70
C VAL A 91 10.36 -1.83 -4.31
N ASP A 92 9.34 -2.02 -5.12
CA ASP A 92 7.94 -1.78 -4.77
C ASP A 92 7.40 -3.02 -4.06
N ARG A 93 7.16 -2.90 -2.77
CA ARG A 93 6.67 -3.96 -1.90
C ARG A 93 5.23 -3.69 -1.50
N ARG A 94 4.28 -4.42 -2.12
CA ARG A 94 2.87 -4.37 -1.70
C ARG A 94 2.67 -5.35 -0.56
N MET A 95 2.14 -4.85 0.54
CA MET A 95 1.94 -5.61 1.77
C MET A 95 0.53 -6.20 1.85
N THR A 96 0.39 -7.28 2.60
CA THR A 96 -0.90 -7.79 3.07
C THR A 96 -1.08 -7.52 4.56
N ALA A 97 -2.23 -7.89 5.12
CA ALA A 97 -2.47 -7.75 6.55
C ALA A 97 -1.45 -8.57 7.36
N GLY A 98 -1.04 -8.04 8.50
CA GLY A 98 -0.03 -8.66 9.37
C GLY A 98 1.43 -8.39 8.96
N GLU A 99 1.67 -7.83 7.80
CA GLU A 99 3.00 -7.39 7.38
C GLU A 99 3.27 -5.95 7.80
N THR A 100 4.52 -5.68 8.17
CA THR A 100 5.02 -4.35 8.51
C THR A 100 6.25 -4.03 7.68
N TRP A 101 6.69 -2.78 7.69
CA TRP A 101 7.93 -2.39 7.02
C TRP A 101 9.14 -3.21 7.52
N ASP A 102 9.21 -3.48 8.83
CA ASP A 102 10.27 -4.27 9.45
C ASP A 102 10.23 -5.73 8.97
N SER A 103 9.05 -6.35 8.91
CA SER A 103 8.91 -7.70 8.38
C SER A 103 9.29 -7.79 6.90
N CYS A 104 8.98 -6.77 6.11
CA CYS A 104 9.34 -6.72 4.69
C CYS A 104 10.85 -6.52 4.47
N LEU A 105 11.52 -5.70 5.29
CA LEU A 105 12.97 -5.57 5.23
C LEU A 105 13.67 -6.89 5.61
N LYS A 106 13.21 -7.53 6.68
CA LYS A 106 13.74 -8.83 7.12
C LYS A 106 13.55 -9.93 6.08
N GLU A 107 12.45 -9.92 5.33
CA GLU A 107 12.23 -10.85 4.22
C GLU A 107 13.35 -10.72 3.17
N ILE A 108 13.72 -9.50 2.79
CA ILE A 108 14.80 -9.26 1.83
C ILE A 108 16.17 -9.55 2.45
N GLU A 109 16.39 -9.15 3.69
CA GLU A 109 17.65 -9.43 4.41
C GLU A 109 17.90 -10.93 4.56
N ALA A 110 16.86 -11.74 4.72
CA ALA A 110 16.97 -13.18 4.87
C ALA A 110 17.28 -13.93 3.57
N LEU A 111 17.25 -13.27 2.41
CA LEU A 111 17.56 -13.91 1.14
C LEU A 111 19.00 -14.47 1.14
N PRO A 112 19.21 -15.70 0.66
CA PRO A 112 20.54 -16.34 0.63
C PRO A 112 21.60 -15.48 -0.02
N ALA A 113 21.29 -14.83 -1.15
CA ALA A 113 22.24 -13.94 -1.85
C ALA A 113 22.55 -12.69 -1.01
N VAL A 114 21.58 -12.11 -0.31
CA VAL A 114 21.82 -10.98 0.61
C VAL A 114 22.71 -11.42 1.76
N GLN A 115 22.45 -12.57 2.35
CA GLN A 115 23.29 -13.13 3.42
C GLN A 115 24.70 -13.48 2.93
N LYS A 116 24.84 -14.01 1.70
CA LYS A 116 26.15 -14.30 1.08
C LYS A 116 27.01 -13.03 0.97
N TYR A 117 26.39 -11.90 0.69
CA TYR A 117 27.07 -10.60 0.48
C TYR A 117 26.81 -9.58 1.59
N LYS A 118 26.47 -10.03 2.79
CA LYS A 118 26.00 -9.19 3.89
C LYS A 118 26.89 -7.99 4.24
N ASP A 119 28.22 -8.12 4.05
CA ASP A 119 29.16 -7.05 4.35
C ASP A 119 29.17 -5.94 3.28
N ASP A 120 28.65 -6.24 2.09
CA ASP A 120 28.60 -5.35 0.94
C ASP A 120 27.18 -4.86 0.60
N VAL A 121 26.15 -5.48 1.18
CA VAL A 121 24.75 -5.18 0.92
C VAL A 121 24.13 -4.43 2.09
N LYS A 122 23.34 -3.41 1.78
CA LYS A 122 22.48 -2.72 2.72
C LYS A 122 21.04 -2.78 2.21
N VAL A 123 20.14 -3.25 3.04
CA VAL A 123 18.69 -3.17 2.84
C VAL A 123 18.17 -2.02 3.70
N SER A 124 17.32 -1.16 3.16
CA SER A 124 16.79 -0.03 3.91
C SER A 124 15.47 0.44 3.34
N MET A 125 14.66 1.10 4.18
CA MET A 125 13.47 1.83 3.76
C MET A 125 13.85 2.96 2.80
N TYR A 126 13.04 3.13 1.75
CA TYR A 126 13.16 4.29 0.87
C TYR A 126 12.56 5.52 1.57
N MET A 127 13.33 6.59 1.57
CA MET A 127 12.90 7.88 2.09
C MET A 127 12.56 8.81 0.94
N TYR A 128 11.39 9.43 0.99
CA TYR A 128 11.00 10.48 0.06
C TYR A 128 11.56 11.81 0.54
N ASP A 129 12.48 12.36 -0.21
CA ASP A 129 13.25 13.56 0.12
C ASP A 129 13.15 14.68 -0.94
N ARG A 130 12.18 14.56 -1.85
CA ARG A 130 12.03 15.55 -2.90
C ARG A 130 11.43 16.85 -2.37
N PRO A 131 11.95 18.00 -2.81
CA PRO A 131 11.42 19.28 -2.40
C PRO A 131 9.98 19.48 -2.91
N SER A 132 9.19 20.14 -2.09
CA SER A 132 7.88 20.68 -2.47
C SER A 132 8.03 21.81 -3.49
N TRP A 133 6.93 22.33 -4.00
CA TRP A 133 6.94 23.47 -4.92
C TRP A 133 7.54 24.76 -4.30
N THR A 134 7.58 24.86 -2.95
CA THR A 134 8.23 25.96 -2.23
C THR A 134 9.74 25.76 -2.04
N GLY A 135 10.27 24.58 -2.41
CA GLY A 135 11.64 24.21 -2.19
C GLY A 135 11.91 23.52 -0.84
N GLU A 136 10.92 23.43 0.04
CA GLU A 136 11.03 22.75 1.32
C GLU A 136 11.11 21.24 1.14
N VAL A 137 12.06 20.61 1.83
CA VAL A 137 12.23 19.16 1.89
C VAL A 137 11.66 18.67 3.23
N TYR A 138 10.67 17.82 3.17
CA TYR A 138 10.16 17.07 4.31
C TYR A 138 10.42 15.59 4.09
N GLU A 139 11.50 15.09 4.65
CA GLU A 139 11.89 13.71 4.52
C GLU A 139 10.84 12.80 5.15
N THR A 140 10.28 11.88 4.38
CA THR A 140 9.18 11.02 4.79
C THR A 140 9.43 9.58 4.36
N GLU A 141 9.15 8.65 5.24
CA GLU A 141 9.21 7.22 4.95
C GLU A 141 8.19 6.84 3.87
N CYS A 142 8.64 6.14 2.82
CA CYS A 142 7.76 5.54 1.83
C CYS A 142 7.12 4.25 2.37
N TYR A 143 6.44 4.38 3.51
CA TYR A 143 5.74 3.32 4.19
C TYR A 143 4.24 3.60 4.25
N PHE A 144 3.46 2.70 3.68
CA PHE A 144 2.01 2.78 3.57
C PHE A 144 1.40 1.54 4.23
N PRO A 145 1.15 1.58 5.55
CA PRO A 145 0.65 0.43 6.28
C PRO A 145 -0.72 -0.03 5.77
N THR A 146 -0.89 -1.33 5.71
CA THR A 146 -2.18 -1.96 5.41
C THR A 146 -3.18 -1.64 6.51
N TRP A 147 -4.45 -1.47 6.14
CA TRP A 147 -5.54 -1.28 7.06
C TRP A 147 -6.80 -1.99 6.56
N ILE A 148 -7.63 -2.44 7.50
CA ILE A 148 -8.85 -3.17 7.24
C ILE A 148 -9.94 -2.75 8.23
N ASN A 149 -11.18 -2.74 7.78
CA ASN A 149 -12.36 -2.55 8.61
C ASN A 149 -13.15 -3.84 8.72
N LYS A 150 -13.79 -4.04 9.87
CA LYS A 150 -14.87 -5.02 9.96
C LYS A 150 -16.08 -4.51 9.19
N GLU A 151 -16.77 -5.40 8.50
CA GLU A 151 -17.95 -5.05 7.71
C GLU A 151 -19.02 -4.35 8.56
N ASN A 152 -19.21 -4.80 9.80
CA ASN A 152 -20.17 -4.24 10.75
C ASN A 152 -19.68 -3.02 11.53
N ALA A 153 -18.51 -2.47 11.20
CA ALA A 153 -17.99 -1.27 11.87
C ALA A 153 -18.91 -0.06 11.63
N ALA A 154 -19.12 0.74 12.67
CA ALA A 154 -20.10 1.84 12.65
C ALA A 154 -19.90 2.83 11.48
N HIS A 155 -18.65 3.18 11.18
CA HIS A 155 -18.31 4.07 10.07
C HIS A 155 -18.51 3.46 8.68
N VAL A 156 -18.43 2.12 8.55
CA VAL A 156 -18.75 1.39 7.33
C VAL A 156 -20.26 1.34 7.16
N GLN A 157 -20.98 0.96 8.22
CA GLN A 157 -22.44 0.82 8.19
C GLN A 157 -23.14 2.17 8.00
N ALA A 158 -22.58 3.28 8.47
CA ALA A 158 -23.13 4.62 8.22
C ALA A 158 -23.24 4.96 6.72
N LEU A 159 -22.32 4.50 5.89
CA LEU A 159 -22.42 4.64 4.43
C LEU A 159 -23.48 3.71 3.83
N VAL A 160 -23.58 2.49 4.32
CA VAL A 160 -24.62 1.53 3.89
C VAL A 160 -26.00 2.07 4.26
N ASP A 161 -26.19 2.54 5.49
CA ASP A 161 -27.43 3.12 5.98
C ASP A 161 -27.80 4.40 5.20
N ALA A 162 -26.82 5.24 4.88
CA ALA A 162 -27.04 6.43 4.06
C ALA A 162 -27.53 6.05 2.65
N HIS A 163 -26.94 5.02 2.04
CA HIS A 163 -27.40 4.54 0.74
C HIS A 163 -28.82 3.99 0.82
N HIS A 164 -29.16 3.16 1.80
CA HIS A 164 -30.49 2.62 2.00
C HIS A 164 -31.52 3.71 2.26
N ALA A 165 -31.17 4.74 3.06
CA ALA A 165 -32.08 5.83 3.37
C ALA A 165 -32.39 6.70 2.14
N LEU A 166 -31.44 6.90 1.24
CA LEU A 166 -31.60 7.77 0.07
C LEU A 166 -32.11 7.03 -1.17
N TYR A 167 -31.71 5.78 -1.36
CA TYR A 167 -31.91 5.05 -2.62
C TYR A 167 -32.55 3.67 -2.46
N GLY A 168 -32.87 3.27 -1.24
CA GLY A 168 -33.37 1.92 -0.98
C GLY A 168 -32.32 0.86 -1.29
N GLU A 169 -32.78 -0.33 -1.66
CA GLU A 169 -31.89 -1.43 -2.05
C GLU A 169 -31.43 -1.36 -3.51
N GLU A 170 -32.12 -0.59 -4.33
CA GLU A 170 -31.79 -0.40 -5.73
C GLU A 170 -30.86 0.80 -5.92
N ARG A 171 -29.87 0.63 -6.75
CA ARG A 171 -29.00 1.76 -7.16
C ARG A 171 -29.66 2.54 -8.28
N ILE A 172 -29.62 3.86 -8.13
CA ILE A 172 -30.04 4.79 -9.14
C ILE A 172 -28.84 5.15 -10.01
N GLY A 173 -28.96 4.95 -11.29
CA GLY A 173 -27.95 5.34 -12.27
C GLY A 173 -28.45 5.17 -13.70
N PRO A 174 -27.72 5.69 -14.68
CA PRO A 174 -28.04 5.50 -16.08
C PRO A 174 -28.10 4.03 -16.45
N ASP A 175 -29.10 3.63 -17.25
CA ASP A 175 -29.16 2.29 -17.79
C ASP A 175 -27.87 1.94 -18.52
N GLY A 176 -27.35 0.75 -18.27
CA GLY A 176 -26.11 0.26 -18.87
C GLY A 176 -24.82 0.71 -18.20
N ALA A 177 -24.86 1.45 -17.10
CA ALA A 177 -23.67 1.77 -16.32
C ALA A 177 -23.20 0.52 -15.55
N MET A 178 -22.26 -0.20 -16.11
CA MET A 178 -21.78 -1.48 -15.56
C MET A 178 -21.11 -1.38 -14.19
N HIS A 179 -20.62 -0.20 -13.81
CA HIS A 179 -20.05 0.05 -12.49
C HIS A 179 -21.13 0.19 -11.39
N LEU A 180 -22.40 0.36 -11.76
CA LEU A 180 -23.51 0.43 -10.82
C LEU A 180 -24.02 -0.95 -10.48
N ARG A 181 -24.24 -1.19 -9.19
CA ARG A 181 -24.78 -2.43 -8.65
C ARG A 181 -26.00 -2.13 -7.80
N HIS A 182 -26.90 -3.10 -7.61
CA HIS A 182 -28.16 -2.92 -6.90
C HIS A 182 -28.00 -2.60 -5.41
N ARG A 183 -26.85 -2.83 -4.81
CA ARG A 183 -26.57 -2.54 -3.41
C ARG A 183 -25.14 -2.06 -3.22
N PRO A 184 -24.82 -1.33 -2.14
CA PRO A 184 -23.45 -1.05 -1.77
C PRO A 184 -22.68 -2.35 -1.62
N LEU A 185 -21.43 -2.37 -2.12
CA LEU A 185 -20.50 -3.44 -1.88
C LEU A 185 -19.43 -2.93 -0.90
N ILE A 186 -19.21 -3.73 0.13
CA ILE A 186 -18.05 -3.58 1.01
C ILE A 186 -16.99 -4.51 0.45
N ASP A 187 -15.90 -3.92 -0.03
CA ASP A 187 -14.84 -4.65 -0.71
C ASP A 187 -13.49 -3.98 -0.41
N LYS A 188 -12.43 -4.44 -1.02
CA LYS A 188 -11.05 -3.97 -0.85
C LYS A 188 -10.60 -3.18 -2.06
N TRP A 189 -9.61 -2.33 -1.82
CA TRP A 189 -8.81 -1.71 -2.88
C TRP A 189 -7.39 -2.26 -2.89
N THR A 190 -6.83 -2.38 -4.08
CA THR A 190 -5.47 -2.86 -4.30
C THR A 190 -4.43 -1.75 -4.35
N PHE A 191 -4.83 -0.51 -4.19
CA PHE A 191 -3.99 0.68 -4.24
C PHE A 191 -4.04 1.49 -2.93
N SER A 192 -3.04 2.35 -2.73
CA SER A 192 -2.96 3.23 -1.56
C SER A 192 -3.88 4.44 -1.68
N THR A 193 -4.40 4.86 -0.55
CA THR A 193 -5.17 6.10 -0.38
C THR A 193 -4.71 6.82 0.89
N ASN A 194 -5.25 8.01 1.17
CA ASN A 194 -4.97 8.72 2.43
C ASN A 194 -5.39 7.93 3.68
N GLY A 195 -6.24 6.91 3.53
CA GLY A 195 -6.60 5.98 4.61
C GLY A 195 -5.40 5.28 5.25
N VAL A 196 -4.30 5.09 4.51
CA VAL A 196 -3.05 4.52 5.06
C VAL A 196 -2.47 5.39 6.19
N ALA A 197 -2.60 6.71 6.11
CA ALA A 197 -2.19 7.61 7.18
C ALA A 197 -3.24 7.64 8.30
N ILE A 198 -4.50 7.80 7.95
CA ILE A 198 -5.60 7.99 8.91
C ILE A 198 -5.77 6.72 9.76
N GLN A 199 -6.11 5.61 9.15
CA GLN A 199 -6.34 4.35 9.87
C GLN A 199 -5.08 3.51 10.00
N GLY A 200 -4.29 3.38 8.94
CA GLY A 200 -3.12 2.53 8.95
C GLY A 200 -2.04 2.97 9.95
N ARG A 201 -1.78 4.27 10.08
CA ARG A 201 -0.77 4.79 11.02
C ARG A 201 -1.36 5.19 12.37
N TYR A 202 -2.53 5.81 12.39
CA TYR A 202 -3.09 6.44 13.60
C TYR A 202 -4.28 5.70 14.19
N GLY A 203 -4.77 4.64 13.53
CA GLY A 203 -5.91 3.87 14.02
C GLY A 203 -7.24 4.64 14.05
N ILE A 204 -7.32 5.78 13.36
CA ILE A 204 -8.54 6.56 13.28
C ILE A 204 -9.49 5.88 12.29
N PRO A 205 -10.73 5.55 12.67
CA PRO A 205 -11.68 4.90 11.78
C PRO A 205 -11.82 5.63 10.44
N CYS A 206 -11.61 4.91 9.35
CA CYS A 206 -11.65 5.45 8.00
C CYS A 206 -12.27 4.45 7.05
N VAL A 207 -13.11 4.91 6.13
CA VAL A 207 -13.65 4.10 5.04
C VAL A 207 -13.45 4.85 3.72
N GLY A 208 -13.06 4.12 2.69
CA GLY A 208 -12.92 4.69 1.36
C GLY A 208 -14.25 4.65 0.62
N PHE A 209 -14.63 5.77 0.05
CA PHE A 209 -15.80 5.90 -0.82
C PHE A 209 -15.63 7.11 -1.74
N GLY A 210 -16.00 6.97 -3.01
CA GLY A 210 -15.88 8.06 -3.97
C GLY A 210 -16.61 7.78 -5.29
N PRO A 211 -16.73 8.80 -6.15
CA PRO A 211 -17.35 8.67 -7.46
C PRO A 211 -16.43 7.94 -8.44
N GLY A 212 -17.02 7.27 -9.43
CA GLY A 212 -16.32 6.58 -10.49
C GLY A 212 -16.17 5.07 -10.27
N ALA A 213 -15.32 4.45 -11.06
CA ALA A 213 -15.01 3.04 -10.98
C ALA A 213 -13.50 2.82 -10.85
N GLU A 214 -13.09 1.85 -10.04
CA GLU A 214 -11.68 1.51 -9.84
C GLU A 214 -10.96 1.20 -11.15
N SER A 215 -11.64 0.58 -12.11
CA SER A 215 -11.11 0.26 -13.44
C SER A 215 -10.73 1.49 -14.27
N GLN A 216 -11.17 2.67 -13.88
CA GLN A 216 -10.81 3.94 -14.54
C GLN A 216 -9.52 4.53 -13.97
N ALA A 217 -9.07 4.13 -12.79
CA ALA A 217 -7.85 4.65 -12.18
C ALA A 217 -6.63 4.39 -13.08
N HIS A 218 -5.94 5.47 -13.47
CA HIS A 218 -4.82 5.45 -14.42
C HIS A 218 -5.14 4.91 -15.82
N ALA A 219 -6.44 4.84 -16.18
CA ALA A 219 -6.83 4.40 -17.52
C ALA A 219 -6.60 5.52 -18.55
N PRO A 220 -6.32 5.19 -19.83
CA PRO A 220 -6.36 6.17 -20.89
C PRO A 220 -7.75 6.82 -20.98
N ASN A 221 -7.78 8.18 -21.03
CA ASN A 221 -9.03 8.94 -21.02
C ASN A 221 -9.92 8.64 -19.79
N GLU A 222 -9.32 8.56 -18.63
CA GLU A 222 -10.00 8.36 -17.34
C GLU A 222 -11.21 9.29 -17.22
N ILE A 223 -12.35 8.71 -16.82
CA ILE A 223 -13.63 9.40 -16.68
C ILE A 223 -14.26 9.15 -15.32
N THR A 224 -15.10 10.11 -14.92
CA THR A 224 -16.03 9.96 -13.78
C THR A 224 -17.43 10.34 -14.24
N TRP A 225 -18.44 9.59 -13.86
CA TRP A 225 -19.82 9.86 -14.22
C TRP A 225 -20.39 10.98 -13.36
N LYS A 226 -21.03 11.97 -14.00
CA LYS A 226 -21.64 13.11 -13.29
C LYS A 226 -22.68 12.66 -12.25
N GLN A 227 -23.41 11.58 -12.53
CA GLN A 227 -24.38 11.02 -11.59
C GLN A 227 -23.71 10.53 -10.32
N ASP A 228 -22.55 9.92 -10.42
CA ASP A 228 -21.79 9.44 -9.25
C ASP A 228 -21.36 10.60 -8.34
N LEU A 229 -20.98 11.75 -8.92
CA LEU A 229 -20.67 12.96 -8.15
C LEU A 229 -21.87 13.41 -7.30
N VAL A 230 -23.07 13.43 -7.89
CA VAL A 230 -24.30 13.81 -7.17
C VAL A 230 -24.64 12.78 -6.09
N THR A 231 -24.56 11.50 -6.43
CA THR A 231 -24.82 10.40 -5.48
C THR A 231 -23.86 10.44 -4.30
N CYS A 232 -22.56 10.61 -4.56
CA CYS A 232 -21.56 10.70 -3.48
C CYS A 232 -21.78 11.93 -2.60
N ALA A 233 -22.10 13.09 -3.18
CA ALA A 233 -22.38 14.30 -2.42
C ALA A 233 -23.59 14.11 -1.49
N ALA A 234 -24.66 13.46 -1.96
CA ALA A 234 -25.83 13.17 -1.16
C ALA A 234 -25.52 12.18 -0.02
N LEU A 235 -24.75 11.14 -0.30
CA LEU A 235 -24.31 10.17 0.72
C LEU A 235 -23.42 10.83 1.78
N TYR A 236 -22.43 11.63 1.38
CA TYR A 236 -21.59 12.36 2.32
C TYR A 236 -22.38 13.31 3.23
N ALA A 237 -23.43 13.93 2.70
CA ALA A 237 -24.33 14.78 3.51
C ALA A 237 -25.16 13.99 4.50
N ALA A 238 -25.53 12.76 4.19
CA ALA A 238 -26.37 11.92 5.06
C ALA A 238 -25.57 11.17 6.15
N VAL A 239 -24.33 10.77 5.86
CA VAL A 239 -23.50 9.94 6.76
C VAL A 239 -23.36 10.51 8.17
N PRO A 240 -23.08 11.82 8.42
CA PRO A 240 -22.93 12.32 9.77
C PRO A 240 -24.17 12.15 10.64
N GLY A 241 -25.36 12.22 10.04
CA GLY A 241 -26.64 12.03 10.75
C GLY A 241 -26.97 10.56 11.06
N LEU A 242 -26.32 9.63 10.36
CA LEU A 242 -26.56 8.19 10.49
C LEU A 242 -25.43 7.47 11.21
N TYR A 243 -24.28 8.13 11.39
CA TYR A 243 -23.17 7.57 12.15
C TYR A 243 -23.56 7.41 13.61
N LYS A 244 -23.60 6.16 14.08
CA LYS A 244 -23.86 5.81 15.47
C LYS A 244 -22.58 5.22 16.03
N GLU A 245 -21.94 5.93 16.95
CA GLU A 245 -20.88 5.31 17.75
C GLU A 245 -21.48 4.09 18.46
N GLU A 246 -20.86 2.92 18.33
CA GLU A 246 -21.16 1.81 19.20
C GLU A 246 -21.02 2.29 20.63
N ASN A 247 -22.06 2.13 21.44
CA ASN A 247 -22.05 2.50 22.84
C ASN A 247 -20.81 1.88 23.49
N LYS A 248 -19.77 2.69 23.66
CA LYS A 248 -18.73 2.38 24.63
C LYS A 248 -19.45 2.36 25.96
N THR A 249 -19.63 1.17 26.52
CA THR A 249 -20.01 0.99 27.92
C THR A 249 -19.25 2.01 28.72
N ALA A 250 -19.99 2.85 29.45
CA ALA A 250 -19.59 4.07 30.06
C ALA A 250 -18.34 3.93 30.93
N ASP A 251 -17.19 4.23 30.35
CA ASP A 251 -16.08 4.82 31.05
C ASP A 251 -15.77 6.13 30.34
N ALA A 252 -16.18 7.21 31.00
CA ALA A 252 -16.21 8.54 30.47
C ALA A 252 -14.83 9.00 29.99
N VAL A 253 -14.63 9.06 28.69
CA VAL A 253 -13.62 9.93 28.11
C VAL A 253 -14.29 11.28 27.88
N SER A 254 -14.01 12.23 28.77
CA SER A 254 -14.35 13.63 28.61
C SER A 254 -13.72 14.13 27.30
N TYR A 255 -14.56 14.35 26.29
CA TYR A 255 -14.15 15.12 25.12
C TYR A 255 -14.01 16.58 25.54
N THR A 256 -12.79 17.03 25.77
CA THR A 256 -12.51 18.46 25.71
C THR A 256 -12.75 18.89 24.26
N HIS A 257 -13.75 19.72 24.04
CA HIS A 257 -13.97 20.40 22.77
C HIS A 257 -12.72 21.18 22.40
N LEU A 258 -11.96 20.71 21.43
CA LEU A 258 -11.02 21.51 20.68
C LEU A 258 -11.86 22.45 19.79
N THR A 259 -12.19 23.60 20.33
CA THR A 259 -12.62 24.72 19.49
C THR A 259 -11.41 25.12 18.66
N LEU A 260 -11.50 24.88 17.35
CA LEU A 260 -10.58 25.49 16.39
C LEU A 260 -10.63 27.01 16.59
N PRO A 261 -9.49 27.70 16.73
CA PRO A 261 -9.49 29.13 16.76
C PRO A 261 -10.00 29.67 15.44
N THR A 262 -11.17 30.26 15.45
CA THR A 262 -11.66 31.12 14.36
C THR A 262 -10.82 32.38 14.36
N ASN A 263 -9.68 32.36 13.70
CA ASN A 263 -9.02 33.60 13.32
C ASN A 263 -9.47 33.96 11.91
N SER A 264 -10.36 34.94 11.90
CA SER A 264 -10.73 35.75 10.76
C SER A 264 -9.52 36.22 9.97
N LEU A 265 -9.58 35.98 8.68
CA LEU A 265 -8.76 36.62 7.67
C LEU A 265 -9.04 38.13 7.62
N VAL A 266 -8.01 38.93 7.65
CA VAL A 266 -7.93 40.19 6.92
C VAL A 266 -6.92 40.01 5.80
#